data_72427a539c544cde1711f66ca2e98fe1
#
_entry.id   72427a539c544cde1711f66ca2e98fe1
#
_cell.length_a   1.000
_cell.length_b   1.000
_cell.length_c   1.000
_cell.angle_alpha   90.00
_cell.angle_beta   90.00
_cell.angle_gamma   90.00
#
_symmetry.space_group_name_H-M   'P 1'
#
loop_
_entity.id
_entity.type
_entity.pdbx_description
1 polymer ?
#
loop_
_entity_poly.entity_id
_entity_poly.type
_entity_poly.pdbx_seq_one_letter_code
_entity_poly.pdbx_strand_id
1 'polypeptide(L)'
;MDINPHANFLHLGNFTYFSFFSEVHHSAHVATTVVETLAIAAVFLVSVAANVGAAAMVMWERRLLTNKAILTLNLFVADLLFVSMIPLIVAVRWTVSWTLGFTACHIVLYVICMGGCVTITTLATISVERLQAILRLRTVPTLNRGMVTATLFFIWAFSAFTAVPLSLFFTVVEVDFPEKEHVHICTLKWPDNTAEIGWNVAFAVLCFLLPGFIIVVSYSKILKIAKRCRLRLRPRNSQSPVGDSLEYHVSRQDMKLFRTLLVLMFSFLIMWSPIFIINFLIVARNFLAHLNVSSTMFFWVATFTLANSAINPILYSVCQFKNSWRRFCCGSVVAPLRKAP
;
A
#
# COMPACT_ATOMS: atom_id res chain seq x y z
N MET A 1 -12.67 -30.41 25.43
CA MET A 1 -12.22 -29.54 24.35
C MET A 1 -13.36 -28.59 24.03
N ASP A 2 -13.37 -27.39 24.65
CA ASP A 2 -14.45 -26.44 24.39
C ASP A 2 -14.17 -25.74 23.06
N ILE A 3 -14.75 -26.32 22.02
CA ILE A 3 -14.70 -25.74 20.68
C ILE A 3 -15.86 -24.74 20.60
N ASN A 4 -15.54 -23.45 20.68
CA ASN A 4 -16.52 -22.41 20.42
C ASN A 4 -16.77 -22.40 18.89
N PRO A 5 -17.96 -22.80 18.40
CA PRO A 5 -18.22 -23.02 16.96
C PRO A 5 -18.15 -21.76 16.10
N HIS A 6 -17.93 -20.58 16.69
CA HIS A 6 -17.89 -19.29 15.99
C HIS A 6 -16.51 -18.65 15.90
N ALA A 7 -15.47 -19.35 16.33
CA ALA A 7 -14.14 -18.75 16.38
C ALA A 7 -13.11 -19.62 15.65
N ASN A 8 -12.46 -19.07 14.62
CA ASN A 8 -11.36 -19.71 13.88
C ASN A 8 -10.06 -19.77 14.69
N PHE A 9 -10.17 -19.88 16.00
CA PHE A 9 -9.04 -20.06 16.89
C PHE A 9 -9.00 -21.50 17.37
N LEU A 10 -7.90 -22.12 17.16
CA LEU A 10 -7.66 -23.52 17.45
C LEU A 10 -6.76 -23.59 18.70
N HIS A 11 -7.29 -24.19 19.76
CA HIS A 11 -6.53 -24.46 20.98
C HIS A 11 -5.84 -25.82 20.83
N LEU A 12 -4.52 -25.81 20.67
CA LEU A 12 -3.70 -27.02 20.68
C LEU A 12 -2.74 -26.94 21.88
N GLY A 13 -3.01 -27.72 22.94
CA GLY A 13 -2.24 -27.64 24.19
C GLY A 13 -2.33 -26.24 24.81
N ASN A 14 -1.18 -25.62 25.06
CA ASN A 14 -1.09 -24.25 25.64
C ASN A 14 -1.10 -23.11 24.61
N PHE A 15 -1.29 -23.39 23.32
CA PHE A 15 -1.22 -22.40 22.27
C PHE A 15 -2.58 -22.21 21.60
N THR A 16 -2.87 -20.94 21.27
CA THR A 16 -4.04 -20.55 20.47
C THR A 16 -3.57 -20.13 19.09
N TYR A 17 -4.04 -20.82 18.06
CA TYR A 17 -3.68 -20.55 16.67
C TYR A 17 -4.84 -19.86 15.95
N PHE A 18 -4.53 -18.89 15.09
CA PHE A 18 -5.48 -18.25 14.21
C PHE A 18 -5.34 -18.76 12.78
N SER A 19 -6.43 -19.19 12.18
CA SER A 19 -6.45 -19.60 10.77
C SER A 19 -6.61 -18.37 9.88
N PHE A 20 -5.52 -17.85 9.32
CA PHE A 20 -5.54 -16.66 8.47
C PHE A 20 -6.22 -16.88 7.12
N PHE A 21 -6.07 -18.05 6.53
CA PHE A 21 -6.48 -18.32 5.15
C PHE A 21 -7.65 -19.28 5.03
N SER A 22 -7.81 -20.20 5.98
CA SER A 22 -8.78 -21.29 5.93
C SER A 22 -9.97 -21.06 6.87
N GLU A 23 -11.19 -21.20 6.38
CA GLU A 23 -12.40 -21.22 7.20
C GLU A 23 -12.66 -22.66 7.63
N VAL A 24 -12.19 -23.05 8.80
CA VAL A 24 -12.18 -24.47 9.23
C VAL A 24 -13.51 -24.90 9.84
N HIS A 25 -14.27 -23.95 10.43
CA HIS A 25 -15.49 -24.24 11.21
C HIS A 25 -16.82 -24.08 10.44
N HIS A 26 -16.80 -23.51 9.25
CA HIS A 26 -18.01 -23.37 8.44
C HIS A 26 -18.07 -24.51 7.41
N SER A 27 -19.21 -25.20 7.35
CA SER A 27 -19.57 -25.97 6.15
C SER A 27 -19.62 -24.95 5.01
N ALA A 28 -18.52 -24.88 4.26
CA ALA A 28 -18.29 -23.82 3.28
C ALA A 28 -19.49 -23.79 2.32
N HIS A 29 -20.33 -22.77 2.44
CA HIS A 29 -21.28 -22.47 1.39
C HIS A 29 -20.44 -22.13 0.16
N VAL A 30 -20.42 -23.01 -0.82
CA VAL A 30 -19.70 -22.82 -2.11
C VAL A 30 -19.96 -21.41 -2.65
N ALA A 31 -21.18 -20.91 -2.46
CA ALA A 31 -21.55 -19.55 -2.83
C ALA A 31 -20.67 -18.45 -2.19
N THR A 32 -20.34 -18.58 -0.90
CA THR A 32 -19.45 -17.60 -0.21
C THR A 32 -18.05 -17.63 -0.79
N THR A 33 -17.49 -18.84 -0.97
CA THR A 33 -16.14 -19.01 -1.56
C THR A 33 -16.09 -18.51 -3.01
N VAL A 34 -17.17 -18.68 -3.78
CA VAL A 34 -17.27 -18.12 -5.14
C VAL A 34 -17.25 -16.59 -5.10
N VAL A 35 -18.06 -15.95 -4.23
CA VAL A 35 -18.10 -14.49 -4.11
C VAL A 35 -16.75 -13.95 -3.66
N GLU A 36 -16.11 -14.55 -2.67
CA GLU A 36 -14.77 -14.19 -2.20
C GLU A 36 -13.73 -14.31 -3.32
N THR A 37 -13.76 -15.42 -4.07
CA THR A 37 -12.87 -15.64 -5.21
C THR A 37 -13.07 -14.59 -6.29
N LEU A 38 -14.32 -14.29 -6.66
CA LEU A 38 -14.60 -13.26 -7.66
C LEU A 38 -14.12 -11.88 -7.22
N ALA A 39 -14.34 -11.53 -5.95
CA ALA A 39 -13.92 -10.24 -5.40
C ALA A 39 -12.39 -10.09 -5.43
N ILE A 40 -11.64 -11.07 -4.89
CA ILE A 40 -10.19 -10.97 -4.82
C ILE A 40 -9.52 -11.15 -6.20
N ALA A 41 -10.11 -11.95 -7.10
CA ALA A 41 -9.66 -12.08 -8.48
C ALA A 41 -9.84 -10.77 -9.26
N ALA A 42 -10.96 -10.06 -9.05
CA ALA A 42 -11.16 -8.73 -9.64
C ALA A 42 -10.08 -7.74 -9.14
N VAL A 43 -9.78 -7.74 -7.84
CA VAL A 43 -8.68 -6.93 -7.29
C VAL A 43 -7.35 -7.27 -7.94
N PHE A 44 -7.04 -8.56 -8.07
CA PHE A 44 -5.81 -9.03 -8.71
C PHE A 44 -5.69 -8.56 -10.16
N LEU A 45 -6.71 -8.83 -10.98
CA LEU A 45 -6.70 -8.48 -12.41
C LEU A 45 -6.62 -6.98 -12.64
N VAL A 46 -7.41 -6.19 -11.90
CA VAL A 46 -7.38 -4.73 -12.00
C VAL A 46 -6.03 -4.18 -11.55
N SER A 47 -5.47 -4.68 -10.44
CA SER A 47 -4.16 -4.25 -9.95
C SER A 47 -3.05 -4.57 -10.93
N VAL A 48 -2.99 -5.79 -11.45
CA VAL A 48 -1.98 -6.19 -12.44
C VAL A 48 -2.10 -5.36 -13.70
N ALA A 49 -3.30 -5.25 -14.29
CA ALA A 49 -3.52 -4.49 -15.52
C ALA A 49 -3.16 -3.00 -15.34
N ALA A 50 -3.57 -2.39 -14.22
CA ALA A 50 -3.31 -0.99 -13.94
C ALA A 50 -1.81 -0.70 -13.71
N ASN A 51 -1.11 -1.52 -12.92
CA ASN A 51 0.31 -1.32 -12.62
C ASN A 51 1.19 -1.59 -13.85
N VAL A 52 0.93 -2.68 -14.59
CA VAL A 52 1.66 -2.98 -15.83
C VAL A 52 1.41 -1.90 -16.89
N GLY A 53 0.14 -1.49 -17.07
CA GLY A 53 -0.21 -0.45 -18.03
C GLY A 53 0.42 0.90 -17.68
N ALA A 54 0.40 1.30 -16.40
CA ALA A 54 1.02 2.54 -15.96
C ALA A 54 2.56 2.49 -16.06
N ALA A 55 3.18 1.37 -15.74
CA ALA A 55 4.62 1.18 -15.94
C ALA A 55 5.00 1.28 -17.41
N ALA A 56 4.25 0.63 -18.31
CA ALA A 56 4.45 0.72 -19.77
C ALA A 56 4.34 2.16 -20.26
N MET A 57 3.35 2.93 -19.78
CA MET A 57 3.22 4.35 -20.15
C MET A 57 4.42 5.18 -19.70
N VAL A 58 4.91 4.98 -18.47
CA VAL A 58 6.09 5.70 -17.95
C VAL A 58 7.32 5.37 -18.79
N MET A 59 7.49 4.12 -19.19
CA MET A 59 8.60 3.68 -20.03
C MET A 59 8.50 4.23 -21.46
N TRP A 60 7.30 4.21 -22.05
CA TRP A 60 7.07 4.73 -23.41
C TRP A 60 7.35 6.23 -23.54
N GLU A 61 6.97 7.03 -22.55
CA GLU A 61 7.20 8.49 -22.56
C GLU A 61 8.67 8.88 -22.45
N ARG A 62 9.61 7.94 -22.46
CA ARG A 62 11.07 8.15 -22.27
C ARG A 62 11.42 9.02 -21.05
N ARG A 63 10.54 9.07 -20.05
CA ARG A 63 10.73 9.84 -18.81
C ARG A 63 11.57 9.11 -17.76
N LEU A 64 12.12 7.96 -18.10
CA LEU A 64 12.95 7.09 -17.23
C LEU A 64 14.15 7.81 -16.60
N LEU A 65 14.51 8.96 -17.13
CA LEU A 65 15.66 9.75 -16.66
C LEU A 65 15.31 10.64 -15.45
N THR A 66 14.04 10.75 -15.06
CA THR A 66 13.67 11.58 -13.92
C THR A 66 13.57 10.75 -12.65
N ASN A 67 14.04 11.30 -11.53
CA ASN A 67 13.94 10.69 -10.20
C ASN A 67 12.49 10.32 -9.85
N LYS A 68 11.53 11.13 -10.33
CA LYS A 68 10.09 10.91 -10.18
C LYS A 68 9.63 9.62 -10.83
N ALA A 69 10.09 9.37 -12.06
CA ALA A 69 9.72 8.16 -12.80
C ALA A 69 10.26 6.91 -12.12
N ILE A 70 11.49 6.96 -11.60
CA ILE A 70 12.12 5.84 -10.89
C ILE A 70 11.33 5.48 -9.64
N LEU A 71 10.97 6.47 -8.79
CA LEU A 71 10.16 6.25 -7.59
C LEU A 71 8.75 5.74 -7.93
N THR A 72 8.15 6.24 -9.01
CA THR A 72 6.84 5.80 -9.46
C THR A 72 6.87 4.36 -10.00
N LEU A 73 7.91 3.99 -10.76
CA LEU A 73 8.11 2.60 -11.22
C LEU A 73 8.33 1.66 -10.03
N ASN A 74 9.12 2.09 -9.04
CA ASN A 74 9.29 1.32 -7.81
C ASN A 74 7.96 1.05 -7.10
N LEU A 75 7.07 2.05 -7.06
CA LEU A 75 5.74 1.88 -6.49
C LEU A 75 4.93 0.81 -7.24
N PHE A 76 4.93 0.82 -8.58
CA PHE A 76 4.23 -0.18 -9.38
C PHE A 76 4.81 -1.59 -9.20
N VAL A 77 6.13 -1.72 -9.09
CA VAL A 77 6.78 -3.02 -8.80
C VAL A 77 6.38 -3.53 -7.42
N ALA A 78 6.37 -2.66 -6.40
CA ALA A 78 5.94 -3.01 -5.05
C ALA A 78 4.47 -3.44 -5.01
N ASP A 79 3.58 -2.74 -5.73
CA ASP A 79 2.17 -3.06 -5.82
C ASP A 79 1.92 -4.42 -6.53
N LEU A 80 2.69 -4.73 -7.58
CA LEU A 80 2.65 -6.04 -8.24
C LEU A 80 3.12 -7.16 -7.30
N LEU A 81 4.20 -6.94 -6.55
CA LEU A 81 4.66 -7.90 -5.56
C LEU A 81 3.63 -8.11 -4.44
N PHE A 82 3.00 -7.02 -3.99
CA PHE A 82 1.97 -7.05 -2.95
C PHE A 82 0.77 -7.94 -3.33
N VAL A 83 0.32 -7.90 -4.58
CA VAL A 83 -0.80 -8.74 -5.05
C VAL A 83 -0.39 -10.10 -5.60
N SER A 84 0.90 -10.38 -5.76
CA SER A 84 1.41 -11.62 -6.37
C SER A 84 1.03 -12.89 -5.60
N MET A 85 0.75 -12.78 -4.30
CA MET A 85 0.37 -13.89 -3.42
C MET A 85 -1.13 -14.21 -3.47
N ILE A 86 -1.95 -13.42 -4.14
CA ILE A 86 -3.41 -13.64 -4.24
C ILE A 86 -3.76 -15.03 -4.78
N PRO A 87 -3.12 -15.55 -5.84
CA PRO A 87 -3.44 -16.90 -6.33
C PRO A 87 -3.27 -18.01 -5.26
N LEU A 88 -2.27 -17.88 -4.38
CA LEU A 88 -2.07 -18.82 -3.28
C LEU A 88 -3.19 -18.74 -2.25
N ILE A 89 -3.64 -17.51 -1.92
CA ILE A 89 -4.75 -17.28 -1.00
C ILE A 89 -6.03 -17.91 -1.55
N VAL A 90 -6.33 -17.71 -2.84
CA VAL A 90 -7.50 -18.29 -3.51
C VAL A 90 -7.44 -19.82 -3.46
N ALA A 91 -6.30 -20.42 -3.76
CA ALA A 91 -6.15 -21.89 -3.71
C ALA A 91 -6.51 -22.43 -2.33
N VAL A 92 -6.03 -21.80 -1.24
CA VAL A 92 -6.32 -22.24 0.14
C VAL A 92 -7.80 -22.04 0.51
N ARG A 93 -8.45 -20.98 0.01
CA ARG A 93 -9.91 -20.81 0.25
C ARG A 93 -10.76 -21.94 -0.32
N TRP A 94 -10.32 -22.57 -1.42
CA TRP A 94 -11.00 -23.71 -2.04
C TRP A 94 -10.65 -25.04 -1.40
N THR A 95 -9.39 -25.24 -0.99
CA THR A 95 -8.94 -26.52 -0.40
C THR A 95 -9.26 -26.65 1.08
N VAL A 96 -9.55 -25.53 1.76
CA VAL A 96 -9.71 -25.40 3.23
C VAL A 96 -8.45 -25.81 4.00
N SER A 97 -7.73 -26.83 3.55
CA SER A 97 -6.47 -27.28 4.09
C SER A 97 -5.29 -26.63 3.35
N TRP A 98 -4.22 -26.32 4.07
CA TRP A 98 -3.00 -25.78 3.47
C TRP A 98 -2.23 -26.88 2.72
N THR A 99 -2.44 -26.97 1.42
CA THR A 99 -1.82 -27.98 0.55
C THR A 99 -0.59 -27.46 -0.21
N LEU A 100 -0.24 -26.18 -0.04
CA LEU A 100 0.81 -25.50 -0.83
C LEU A 100 2.24 -25.75 -0.31
N GLY A 101 2.37 -26.57 0.73
CA GLY A 101 3.66 -26.91 1.32
C GLY A 101 4.22 -25.85 2.27
N PHE A 102 5.30 -26.20 2.93
CA PHE A 102 5.91 -25.44 4.00
C PHE A 102 6.48 -24.09 3.50
N THR A 103 7.21 -24.12 2.39
CA THR A 103 7.85 -22.92 1.81
C THR A 103 6.84 -21.83 1.46
N ALA A 104 5.71 -22.19 0.87
CA ALA A 104 4.67 -21.22 0.53
C ALA A 104 4.08 -20.54 1.79
N CYS A 105 3.93 -21.30 2.89
CA CYS A 105 3.46 -20.76 4.17
C CYS A 105 4.42 -19.70 4.73
N HIS A 106 5.72 -19.91 4.67
CA HIS A 106 6.74 -18.97 5.15
C HIS A 106 6.79 -17.68 4.34
N ILE A 107 6.50 -17.74 3.03
CA ILE A 107 6.70 -16.57 2.16
C ILE A 107 5.44 -15.74 1.90
N VAL A 108 4.24 -16.31 2.05
CA VAL A 108 3.01 -15.65 1.62
C VAL A 108 2.78 -14.30 2.31
N LEU A 109 2.75 -14.25 3.63
CA LEU A 109 2.58 -12.99 4.37
C LEU A 109 3.87 -12.17 4.41
N TYR A 110 5.04 -12.81 4.38
CA TYR A 110 6.31 -12.09 4.26
C TYR A 110 6.31 -11.20 3.02
N VAL A 111 5.96 -11.75 1.85
CA VAL A 111 5.95 -11.00 0.58
C VAL A 111 4.88 -9.91 0.58
N ILE A 112 3.68 -10.21 1.10
CA ILE A 112 2.59 -9.24 1.22
C ILE A 112 3.02 -8.05 2.11
N CYS A 113 3.51 -8.33 3.31
CA CYS A 113 3.91 -7.27 4.25
C CYS A 113 5.12 -6.48 3.76
N MET A 114 6.12 -7.15 3.18
CA MET A 114 7.27 -6.48 2.57
C MET A 114 6.83 -5.54 1.44
N GLY A 115 5.99 -6.02 0.51
CA GLY A 115 5.46 -5.19 -0.59
C GLY A 115 4.68 -3.98 -0.08
N GLY A 116 3.83 -4.17 0.93
CA GLY A 116 3.10 -3.09 1.59
C GLY A 116 4.02 -2.06 2.24
N CYS A 117 5.07 -2.49 2.95
CA CYS A 117 6.05 -1.59 3.54
C CYS A 117 6.83 -0.81 2.48
N VAL A 118 7.21 -1.44 1.37
CA VAL A 118 7.85 -0.74 0.24
C VAL A 118 6.91 0.31 -0.33
N THR A 119 5.63 -0.02 -0.53
CA THR A 119 4.63 0.92 -1.06
C THR A 119 4.50 2.16 -0.18
N ILE A 120 4.25 2.01 1.13
CA ILE A 120 4.06 3.18 2.02
C ILE A 120 5.33 4.01 2.17
N THR A 121 6.48 3.37 2.31
CA THR A 121 7.77 4.07 2.46
C THR A 121 8.14 4.82 1.18
N THR A 122 7.81 4.25 0.00
CA THR A 122 7.96 4.93 -1.29
C THR A 122 7.01 6.13 -1.40
N LEU A 123 5.74 6.01 -0.98
CA LEU A 123 4.79 7.14 -0.93
C LEU A 123 5.26 8.25 0.01
N ALA A 124 5.81 7.90 1.19
CA ALA A 124 6.40 8.86 2.11
C ALA A 124 7.60 9.58 1.48
N THR A 125 8.46 8.84 0.80
CA THR A 125 9.63 9.41 0.07
C THR A 125 9.17 10.36 -1.04
N ILE A 126 8.17 9.99 -1.84
CA ILE A 126 7.58 10.85 -2.86
C ILE A 126 7.00 12.12 -2.22
N SER A 127 6.33 12.02 -1.08
CA SER A 127 5.74 13.19 -0.39
C SER A 127 6.82 14.18 0.07
N VAL A 128 7.93 13.69 0.59
CA VAL A 128 9.09 14.50 1.00
C VAL A 128 9.76 15.14 -0.21
N GLU A 129 9.97 14.38 -1.28
CA GLU A 129 10.56 14.90 -2.53
C GLU A 129 9.71 16.04 -3.10
N ARG A 130 8.36 15.90 -3.06
CA ARG A 130 7.45 16.98 -3.49
C ARG A 130 7.53 18.21 -2.61
N LEU A 131 7.55 18.03 -1.29
CA LEU A 131 7.72 19.14 -0.37
C LEU A 131 9.04 19.88 -0.63
N GLN A 132 10.13 19.13 -0.78
CA GLN A 132 11.42 19.70 -1.11
C GLN A 132 11.40 20.45 -2.45
N ALA A 133 10.81 19.88 -3.50
CA ALA A 133 10.69 20.53 -4.80
C ALA A 133 9.92 21.85 -4.74
N ILE A 134 8.90 21.94 -3.88
CA ILE A 134 8.11 23.17 -3.66
C ILE A 134 8.88 24.18 -2.80
N LEU A 135 9.62 23.74 -1.79
CA LEU A 135 10.42 24.63 -0.94
C LEU A 135 11.68 25.14 -1.64
N ARG A 136 12.15 24.43 -2.66
CA ARG A 136 13.40 24.73 -3.36
C ARG A 136 13.21 25.82 -4.40
N LEU A 137 13.31 27.04 -4.02
CA LEU A 137 13.66 28.06 -5.00
C LEU A 137 15.14 28.45 -5.02
N ARG A 138 16.01 28.01 -4.08
CA ARG A 138 17.43 28.45 -4.16
C ARG A 138 18.55 27.60 -3.52
N THR A 139 18.33 26.62 -2.63
CA THR A 139 19.46 26.23 -1.76
C THR A 139 19.75 24.74 -1.56
N VAL A 140 19.01 23.81 -2.15
CA VAL A 140 19.28 22.38 -1.89
C VAL A 140 19.51 21.62 -3.19
N PRO A 141 20.56 20.77 -3.29
CA PRO A 141 20.83 20.00 -4.50
C PRO A 141 19.64 19.12 -4.88
N THR A 142 19.32 19.08 -6.17
CA THR A 142 18.36 18.08 -6.70
C THR A 142 18.84 16.69 -6.28
N LEU A 143 17.90 15.81 -5.87
CA LEU A 143 18.24 14.42 -5.59
C LEU A 143 19.07 13.90 -6.77
N ASN A 144 20.33 13.60 -6.50
CA ASN A 144 21.21 12.95 -7.47
C ASN A 144 20.70 11.51 -7.69
N ARG A 145 20.90 10.94 -8.87
CA ARG A 145 20.53 9.53 -9.16
C ARG A 145 21.08 8.57 -8.12
N GLY A 146 22.33 8.78 -7.67
CA GLY A 146 22.93 7.98 -6.60
C GLY A 146 22.12 8.01 -5.29
N MET A 147 21.61 9.18 -4.92
CA MET A 147 20.76 9.30 -3.72
C MET A 147 19.42 8.56 -3.90
N VAL A 148 18.78 8.62 -5.07
CA VAL A 148 17.55 7.89 -5.34
C VAL A 148 17.79 6.38 -5.26
N THR A 149 18.86 5.89 -5.88
CA THR A 149 19.24 4.47 -5.83
C THR A 149 19.53 4.01 -4.40
N ALA A 150 20.29 4.80 -3.63
CA ALA A 150 20.55 4.51 -2.22
C ALA A 150 19.26 4.50 -1.38
N THR A 151 18.35 5.44 -1.62
CA THR A 151 17.04 5.49 -0.96
C THR A 151 16.20 4.25 -1.28
N LEU A 152 16.15 3.83 -2.54
CA LEU A 152 15.44 2.61 -2.94
C LEU A 152 16.05 1.37 -2.27
N PHE A 153 17.37 1.24 -2.29
CA PHE A 153 18.05 0.15 -1.59
C PHE A 153 17.66 0.12 -0.11
N PHE A 154 17.69 1.28 0.56
CA PHE A 154 17.29 1.38 1.96
C PHE A 154 15.82 0.99 2.16
N ILE A 155 14.89 1.45 1.30
CA ILE A 155 13.46 1.09 1.37
C ILE A 155 13.28 -0.43 1.31
N TRP A 156 13.89 -1.09 0.32
CA TRP A 156 13.77 -2.53 0.15
C TRP A 156 14.42 -3.31 1.29
N ALA A 157 15.63 -2.93 1.71
CA ALA A 157 16.34 -3.57 2.82
C ALA A 157 15.57 -3.41 4.15
N PHE A 158 15.08 -2.21 4.44
CA PHE A 158 14.27 -1.94 5.62
C PHE A 158 12.97 -2.75 5.62
N SER A 159 12.23 -2.76 4.50
CA SER A 159 10.97 -3.50 4.36
C SER A 159 11.17 -5.01 4.46
N ALA A 160 12.21 -5.54 3.84
CA ALA A 160 12.56 -6.94 3.94
C ALA A 160 12.91 -7.33 5.39
N PHE A 161 13.74 -6.53 6.07
CA PHE A 161 14.15 -6.79 7.44
C PHE A 161 12.96 -6.75 8.43
N THR A 162 12.09 -5.76 8.32
CA THR A 162 10.91 -5.64 9.20
C THR A 162 9.91 -6.77 9.03
N ALA A 163 9.85 -7.38 7.84
CA ALA A 163 8.96 -8.51 7.56
C ALA A 163 9.57 -9.89 7.94
N VAL A 164 10.88 -9.99 8.26
CA VAL A 164 11.56 -11.26 8.57
C VAL A 164 10.84 -12.10 9.63
N PRO A 165 10.32 -11.55 10.75
CA PRO A 165 9.64 -12.37 11.74
C PRO A 165 8.44 -13.13 11.19
N LEU A 166 7.72 -12.58 10.21
CA LEU A 166 6.63 -13.29 9.54
C LEU A 166 7.12 -14.53 8.79
N SER A 167 8.29 -14.46 8.14
CA SER A 167 8.88 -15.63 7.51
C SER A 167 9.37 -16.67 8.53
N LEU A 168 9.86 -16.24 9.69
CA LEU A 168 10.43 -17.15 10.69
C LEU A 168 9.36 -17.85 11.52
N PHE A 169 8.26 -17.18 11.85
CA PHE A 169 7.25 -17.68 12.79
C PHE A 169 5.99 -18.21 12.09
N PHE A 170 5.84 -18.04 10.78
CA PHE A 170 4.82 -18.76 10.02
C PHE A 170 5.21 -20.23 9.90
N THR A 171 4.25 -21.10 10.15
CA THR A 171 4.47 -22.56 10.06
C THR A 171 3.18 -23.27 9.71
N VAL A 172 3.30 -24.48 9.21
CA VAL A 172 2.18 -25.38 8.97
C VAL A 172 1.95 -26.24 10.20
N VAL A 173 0.74 -26.19 10.74
CA VAL A 173 0.30 -26.97 11.91
C VAL A 173 -0.79 -27.92 11.44
N GLU A 174 -0.70 -29.17 11.87
CA GLU A 174 -1.71 -30.19 11.66
C GLU A 174 -2.72 -30.15 12.81
N VAL A 175 -3.99 -30.16 12.46
CA VAL A 175 -5.09 -30.08 13.42
C VAL A 175 -6.11 -31.15 13.09
N ASP A 176 -6.46 -31.97 14.11
CA ASP A 176 -7.47 -33.00 14.00
C ASP A 176 -8.85 -32.43 14.35
N PHE A 177 -9.81 -32.57 13.43
CA PHE A 177 -11.19 -32.22 13.65
C PHE A 177 -12.06 -33.48 13.73
N PRO A 178 -13.11 -33.49 14.59
CA PRO A 178 -14.00 -34.65 14.73
C PRO A 178 -14.68 -35.09 13.42
N GLU A 179 -14.86 -34.17 12.48
CA GLU A 179 -15.56 -34.42 11.20
C GLU A 179 -14.61 -34.47 9.99
N LYS A 180 -13.34 -34.06 10.15
CA LYS A 180 -12.33 -34.03 9.08
C LYS A 180 -11.01 -34.52 9.63
N GLU A 181 -10.51 -35.63 9.12
CA GLU A 181 -9.17 -36.10 9.46
C GLU A 181 -8.11 -35.15 8.90
N HIS A 182 -7.17 -34.74 9.76
CA HIS A 182 -5.91 -34.08 9.41
C HIS A 182 -6.01 -32.85 8.50
N VAL A 183 -6.44 -31.70 9.06
CA VAL A 183 -6.41 -30.42 8.34
C VAL A 183 -5.11 -29.69 8.65
N HIS A 184 -4.36 -29.34 7.61
CA HIS A 184 -3.17 -28.51 7.74
C HIS A 184 -3.59 -27.02 7.69
N ILE A 185 -3.08 -26.21 8.60
CA ILE A 185 -3.27 -24.77 8.60
C ILE A 185 -1.93 -24.04 8.58
N CYS A 186 -1.83 -22.98 7.78
CA CYS A 186 -0.69 -22.08 7.80
C CYS A 186 -0.98 -20.94 8.79
N THR A 187 -0.21 -20.87 9.86
CA THR A 187 -0.46 -19.95 10.98
C THR A 187 0.83 -19.42 11.59
N LEU A 188 0.72 -18.37 12.41
CA LEU A 188 1.82 -17.81 13.19
C LEU A 188 1.98 -18.58 14.50
N LYS A 189 3.22 -18.99 14.80
CA LYS A 189 3.62 -19.61 16.06
C LYS A 189 4.74 -18.78 16.69
N TRP A 190 4.36 -17.84 17.54
CA TRP A 190 5.31 -17.01 18.27
C TRP A 190 5.93 -17.76 19.45
N PRO A 191 7.18 -17.44 19.83
CA PRO A 191 7.81 -18.03 21.02
C PRO A 191 7.07 -17.66 22.31
N ASP A 192 6.57 -16.43 22.41
CA ASP A 192 5.77 -15.93 23.52
C ASP A 192 4.90 -14.74 23.10
N ASN A 193 3.90 -14.41 23.93
CA ASN A 193 2.97 -13.30 23.68
C ASN A 193 3.68 -11.93 23.67
N THR A 194 4.78 -11.78 24.37
CA THR A 194 5.53 -10.51 24.45
C THR A 194 6.23 -10.23 23.12
N ALA A 195 6.82 -11.26 22.51
CA ALA A 195 7.43 -11.15 21.18
C ALA A 195 6.38 -10.82 20.11
N GLU A 196 5.19 -11.46 20.18
CA GLU A 196 4.08 -11.19 19.27
C GLU A 196 3.61 -9.74 19.36
N ILE A 197 3.32 -9.25 20.58
CA ILE A 197 2.89 -7.87 20.80
C ILE A 197 3.99 -6.90 20.39
N GLY A 198 5.24 -7.15 20.82
CA GLY A 198 6.37 -6.28 20.51
C GLY A 198 6.57 -6.11 19.02
N TRP A 199 6.52 -7.21 18.25
CA TRP A 199 6.65 -7.13 16.81
C TRP A 199 5.46 -6.41 16.15
N ASN A 200 4.21 -6.72 16.54
CA ASN A 200 3.02 -6.07 15.98
C ASN A 200 3.04 -4.56 16.21
N VAL A 201 3.41 -4.12 17.42
CA VAL A 201 3.55 -2.69 17.76
C VAL A 201 4.68 -2.05 16.95
N ALA A 202 5.85 -2.67 16.90
CA ALA A 202 6.98 -2.16 16.13
C ALA A 202 6.65 -2.06 14.64
N PHE A 203 6.02 -3.07 14.07
CA PHE A 203 5.60 -3.09 12.68
C PHE A 203 4.56 -2.00 12.38
N ALA A 204 3.55 -1.84 13.23
CA ALA A 204 2.55 -0.78 13.09
C ALA A 204 3.18 0.62 13.17
N VAL A 205 4.10 0.84 14.12
CA VAL A 205 4.78 2.13 14.27
C VAL A 205 5.70 2.42 13.09
N LEU A 206 6.56 1.47 12.71
CA LEU A 206 7.60 1.68 11.72
C LEU A 206 7.06 1.65 10.27
N CYS A 207 6.10 0.76 9.98
CA CYS A 207 5.60 0.54 8.62
C CYS A 207 4.24 1.20 8.33
N PHE A 208 3.58 1.81 9.32
CA PHE A 208 2.32 2.51 9.11
C PHE A 208 2.28 3.91 9.71
N LEU A 209 2.45 4.05 11.04
CA LEU A 209 2.28 5.33 11.72
C LEU A 209 3.37 6.34 11.34
N LEU A 210 4.62 5.95 11.33
CA LEU A 210 5.75 6.85 11.02
C LEU A 210 5.72 7.32 9.56
N PRO A 211 5.63 6.45 8.53
CA PRO A 211 5.47 6.90 7.16
C PRO A 211 4.20 7.73 6.95
N GLY A 212 3.08 7.32 7.54
CA GLY A 212 1.82 8.07 7.50
C GLY A 212 1.97 9.46 8.08
N PHE A 213 2.64 9.62 9.22
CA PHE A 213 2.93 10.91 9.84
C PHE A 213 3.80 11.80 8.93
N ILE A 214 4.85 11.24 8.32
CA ILE A 214 5.70 11.95 7.36
C ILE A 214 4.87 12.48 6.18
N ILE A 215 3.99 11.65 5.63
CA ILE A 215 3.09 12.01 4.55
C ILE A 215 2.18 13.17 4.97
N VAL A 216 1.48 13.05 6.11
CA VAL A 216 0.56 14.07 6.63
C VAL A 216 1.27 15.40 6.87
N VAL A 217 2.44 15.39 7.50
CA VAL A 217 3.23 16.60 7.75
C VAL A 217 3.69 17.25 6.44
N SER A 218 4.19 16.46 5.50
CA SER A 218 4.64 16.96 4.20
C SER A 218 3.51 17.67 3.44
N TYR A 219 2.34 17.01 3.36
CA TYR A 219 1.20 17.61 2.66
C TYR A 219 0.55 18.78 3.40
N SER A 220 0.54 18.77 4.72
CA SER A 220 0.08 19.91 5.51
C SER A 220 0.94 21.17 5.25
N LYS A 221 2.25 20.99 5.14
CA LYS A 221 3.17 22.08 4.78
C LYS A 221 2.92 22.57 3.34
N ILE A 222 2.78 21.66 2.38
CA ILE A 222 2.46 22.01 0.99
C ILE A 222 1.14 22.79 0.90
N LEU A 223 0.09 22.34 1.62
CA LEU A 223 -1.20 23.05 1.68
C LEU A 223 -1.07 24.48 2.23
N LYS A 224 -0.32 24.65 3.31
CA LYS A 224 -0.10 25.99 3.91
C LYS A 224 0.59 26.92 2.91
N ILE A 225 1.60 26.42 2.18
CA ILE A 225 2.30 27.19 1.15
C ILE A 225 1.35 27.56 0.01
N ALA A 226 0.59 26.60 -0.52
CA ALA A 226 -0.35 26.81 -1.60
C ALA A 226 -1.46 27.82 -1.24
N LYS A 227 -1.99 27.75 0.00
CA LYS A 227 -2.95 28.75 0.50
C LYS A 227 -2.35 30.16 0.57
N ARG A 228 -1.13 30.29 1.08
CA ARG A 228 -0.43 31.59 1.15
C ARG A 228 -0.22 32.20 -0.23
N CYS A 229 0.21 31.40 -1.21
CA CYS A 229 0.37 31.85 -2.60
C CYS A 229 -0.96 32.32 -3.20
N ARG A 230 -2.05 31.56 -2.98
CA ARG A 230 -3.38 31.94 -3.49
C ARG A 230 -3.91 33.25 -2.89
N LEU A 231 -3.66 33.52 -1.60
CA LEU A 231 -4.05 34.72 -0.94
C LEU A 231 -3.29 35.98 -1.46
N ARG A 232 -2.01 35.78 -1.87
CA ARG A 232 -1.19 36.87 -2.44
C ARG A 232 -1.57 37.21 -3.89
N LEU A 233 -2.14 36.26 -4.64
CA LEU A 233 -2.58 36.49 -6.02
C LEU A 233 -3.98 37.13 -6.13
N ARG A 234 -4.65 37.43 -5.02
CA ARG A 234 -5.90 38.19 -5.03
C ARG A 234 -5.53 39.65 -5.25
N PRO A 235 -6.03 40.32 -6.33
CA PRO A 235 -5.64 41.68 -6.65
C PRO A 235 -6.04 42.57 -5.49
N ARG A 236 -5.06 43.07 -4.74
CA ARG A 236 -5.22 44.12 -3.78
C ARG A 236 -4.88 45.41 -4.54
N ASN A 237 -5.91 46.20 -4.82
CA ASN A 237 -5.73 47.61 -5.21
C ASN A 237 -4.96 48.33 -4.09
N SER A 238 -3.66 48.44 -4.23
CA SER A 238 -2.86 49.52 -3.65
C SER A 238 -1.35 49.21 -3.80
N GLN A 239 -0.69 50.22 -4.30
CA GLN A 239 0.74 50.40 -4.36
C GLN A 239 1.40 50.12 -3.02
N SER A 240 2.43 49.29 -2.99
CA SER A 240 3.45 49.29 -1.94
C SER A 240 4.76 48.70 -2.43
N PRO A 241 5.91 49.27 -2.03
CA PRO A 241 7.17 49.10 -2.74
C PRO A 241 7.93 47.84 -2.37
N VAL A 242 8.73 47.44 -3.34
CA VAL A 242 9.96 46.67 -3.30
C VAL A 242 10.38 46.20 -1.89
N GLY A 243 10.13 44.95 -1.61
CA GLY A 243 10.73 44.20 -0.53
C GLY A 243 10.84 42.73 -1.01
N ASP A 244 12.03 42.19 -0.97
CA ASP A 244 12.47 40.86 -1.37
C ASP A 244 11.43 39.74 -1.11
N SER A 245 10.44 39.63 -1.95
CA SER A 245 9.41 38.58 -1.87
C SER A 245 9.81 37.47 -2.82
N LEU A 246 10.25 36.35 -2.25
CA LEU A 246 10.32 35.04 -2.92
C LEU A 246 8.99 34.83 -3.66
N GLU A 247 9.00 35.05 -4.98
CA GLU A 247 7.84 34.89 -5.84
C GLU A 247 7.59 33.41 -6.08
N TYR A 248 6.74 32.84 -5.24
CA TYR A 248 6.36 31.43 -5.27
C TYR A 248 5.28 31.23 -6.33
N HIS A 249 5.67 30.90 -7.54
CA HIS A 249 4.74 30.58 -8.61
C HIS A 249 4.34 29.09 -8.53
N VAL A 250 3.30 28.77 -7.72
CA VAL A 250 2.70 27.42 -7.73
C VAL A 250 1.86 27.28 -9.00
N SER A 251 2.36 26.50 -9.95
CA SER A 251 1.67 26.21 -11.20
C SER A 251 0.32 25.49 -10.94
N ARG A 252 -0.68 25.75 -11.81
CA ARG A 252 -1.94 24.96 -11.82
C ARG A 252 -1.70 23.46 -11.94
N GLN A 253 -0.60 23.07 -12.53
CA GLN A 253 -0.18 21.67 -12.68
C GLN A 253 0.27 21.08 -11.33
N ASP A 254 1.01 21.85 -10.54
CA ASP A 254 1.44 21.45 -9.19
C ASP A 254 0.24 21.26 -8.26
N MET A 255 -0.79 22.10 -8.37
CA MET A 255 -2.03 21.99 -7.58
C MET A 255 -2.85 20.74 -7.92
N LYS A 256 -2.86 20.31 -9.20
CA LYS A 256 -3.52 19.04 -9.60
C LYS A 256 -2.78 17.84 -9.07
N LEU A 257 -1.46 17.82 -9.25
CA LEU A 257 -0.60 16.78 -8.72
C LEU A 257 -0.77 16.66 -7.21
N PHE A 258 -0.79 17.79 -6.51
CA PHE A 258 -1.02 17.86 -5.08
C PHE A 258 -2.36 17.21 -4.67
N ARG A 259 -3.47 17.53 -5.36
CA ARG A 259 -4.78 16.94 -5.09
C ARG A 259 -4.78 15.41 -5.27
N THR A 260 -4.11 14.92 -6.30
CA THR A 260 -3.97 13.47 -6.54
C THR A 260 -3.21 12.79 -5.42
N LEU A 261 -2.10 13.40 -4.98
CA LEU A 261 -1.30 12.86 -3.90
C LEU A 261 -2.03 12.88 -2.54
N LEU A 262 -2.90 13.87 -2.31
CA LEU A 262 -3.81 13.87 -1.15
C LEU A 262 -4.79 12.69 -1.19
N VAL A 263 -5.38 12.43 -2.35
CA VAL A 263 -6.29 11.29 -2.52
C VAL A 263 -5.54 9.98 -2.27
N LEU A 264 -4.33 9.83 -2.80
CA LEU A 264 -3.47 8.66 -2.54
C LEU A 264 -3.18 8.47 -1.06
N MET A 265 -2.87 9.56 -0.34
CA MET A 265 -2.63 9.52 1.10
C MET A 265 -3.88 9.04 1.87
N PHE A 266 -5.03 9.65 1.60
CA PHE A 266 -6.27 9.27 2.30
C PHE A 266 -6.70 7.85 1.96
N SER A 267 -6.60 7.44 0.70
CA SER A 267 -6.91 6.06 0.31
C SER A 267 -6.00 5.07 1.03
N PHE A 268 -4.70 5.36 1.12
CA PHE A 268 -3.78 4.52 1.87
C PHE A 268 -4.20 4.40 3.34
N LEU A 269 -4.38 5.52 4.05
CA LEU A 269 -4.73 5.50 5.48
C LEU A 269 -6.05 4.75 5.73
N ILE A 270 -7.07 4.98 4.91
CA ILE A 270 -8.38 4.33 5.05
C ILE A 270 -8.30 2.83 4.76
N MET A 271 -7.57 2.43 3.72
CA MET A 271 -7.54 1.03 3.28
C MET A 271 -6.58 0.16 4.09
N TRP A 272 -5.56 0.75 4.71
CA TRP A 272 -4.61 0.02 5.53
C TRP A 272 -4.98 -0.03 7.02
N SER A 273 -5.72 0.95 7.54
CA SER A 273 -6.11 0.96 8.96
C SER A 273 -6.83 -0.31 9.40
N PRO A 274 -7.80 -0.88 8.64
CA PRO A 274 -8.54 -2.06 9.09
C PRO A 274 -7.66 -3.29 9.29
N ILE A 275 -6.61 -3.50 8.46
CA ILE A 275 -5.74 -4.68 8.61
C ILE A 275 -4.90 -4.59 9.90
N PHE A 276 -4.45 -3.39 10.28
CA PHE A 276 -3.78 -3.20 11.56
C PHE A 276 -4.73 -3.40 12.74
N ILE A 277 -5.97 -2.90 12.63
CA ILE A 277 -6.98 -3.08 13.68
C ILE A 277 -7.28 -4.56 13.87
N ILE A 278 -7.54 -5.33 12.80
CA ILE A 278 -7.87 -6.75 12.93
C ILE A 278 -6.68 -7.57 13.46
N ASN A 279 -5.45 -7.23 13.08
CA ASN A 279 -4.25 -7.86 13.62
C ASN A 279 -4.13 -7.63 15.13
N PHE A 280 -4.37 -6.40 15.61
CA PHE A 280 -4.39 -6.12 17.06
C PHE A 280 -5.55 -6.82 17.76
N LEU A 281 -6.72 -7.00 17.13
CA LEU A 281 -7.83 -7.78 17.70
C LEU A 281 -7.47 -9.27 17.81
N ILE A 282 -6.73 -9.82 16.83
CA ILE A 282 -6.24 -11.21 16.88
C ILE A 282 -5.29 -11.38 18.06
N VAL A 283 -4.34 -10.45 18.24
CA VAL A 283 -3.41 -10.47 19.39
C VAL A 283 -4.15 -10.25 20.72
N ALA A 284 -5.08 -9.29 20.78
CA ALA A 284 -5.82 -8.96 21.98
C ALA A 284 -6.69 -10.11 22.50
N ARG A 285 -7.10 -11.03 21.63
CA ARG A 285 -7.84 -12.22 22.02
C ARG A 285 -7.07 -13.14 22.98
N ASN A 286 -5.74 -13.18 22.91
CA ASN A 286 -4.95 -13.92 23.88
C ASN A 286 -5.23 -13.47 25.33
N PHE A 287 -5.83 -12.27 25.50
CA PHE A 287 -6.17 -11.66 26.80
C PHE A 287 -7.68 -11.48 27.02
N LEU A 288 -8.48 -11.47 25.95
CA LEU A 288 -9.92 -11.17 25.97
C LEU A 288 -10.71 -12.28 25.25
N ALA A 289 -11.14 -13.29 26.00
CA ALA A 289 -11.80 -14.50 25.46
C ALA A 289 -13.10 -14.26 24.67
N HIS A 290 -13.68 -13.06 24.75
CA HIS A 290 -14.95 -12.73 24.07
C HIS A 290 -14.79 -12.13 22.66
N LEU A 291 -13.56 -11.92 22.19
CA LEU A 291 -13.35 -11.35 20.85
C LEU A 291 -13.48 -12.43 19.77
N ASN A 292 -14.51 -12.31 18.95
CA ASN A 292 -14.73 -13.19 17.80
C ASN A 292 -14.19 -12.55 16.52
N VAL A 293 -13.04 -13.05 16.05
CA VAL A 293 -12.48 -12.69 14.74
C VAL A 293 -12.51 -13.96 13.87
N SER A 294 -13.18 -13.88 12.71
CA SER A 294 -13.22 -15.00 11.76
C SER A 294 -12.17 -14.86 10.64
N SER A 295 -11.78 -15.97 10.02
CA SER A 295 -10.95 -15.96 8.81
C SER A 295 -11.62 -15.19 7.67
N THR A 296 -12.94 -15.26 7.56
CA THR A 296 -13.71 -14.50 6.59
C THR A 296 -13.61 -13.00 6.82
N MET A 297 -13.68 -12.52 8.08
CA MET A 297 -13.44 -11.11 8.40
C MET A 297 -12.02 -10.69 8.00
N PHE A 298 -11.02 -11.50 8.36
CA PHE A 298 -9.64 -11.24 7.98
C PHE A 298 -9.47 -11.19 6.46
N PHE A 299 -10.08 -12.15 5.72
CA PHE A 299 -10.03 -12.21 4.27
C PHE A 299 -10.60 -10.93 3.62
N TRP A 300 -11.78 -10.45 4.05
CA TRP A 300 -12.38 -9.24 3.47
C TRP A 300 -11.57 -7.99 3.79
N VAL A 301 -11.03 -7.88 4.99
CA VAL A 301 -10.14 -6.78 5.38
C VAL A 301 -8.84 -6.83 4.57
N ALA A 302 -8.24 -8.00 4.41
CA ALA A 302 -7.05 -8.19 3.58
C ALA A 302 -7.33 -7.84 2.11
N THR A 303 -8.46 -8.32 1.54
CA THR A 303 -8.88 -8.00 0.17
C THR A 303 -9.08 -6.49 -0.02
N PHE A 304 -9.70 -5.81 0.94
CA PHE A 304 -9.84 -4.35 0.93
C PHE A 304 -8.49 -3.63 0.95
N THR A 305 -7.55 -4.12 1.76
CA THR A 305 -6.18 -3.57 1.81
C THR A 305 -5.42 -3.83 0.51
N LEU A 306 -5.53 -5.04 -0.07
CA LEU A 306 -4.91 -5.40 -1.35
C LEU A 306 -5.45 -4.55 -2.52
N ALA A 307 -6.72 -4.14 -2.47
CA ALA A 307 -7.30 -3.27 -3.49
C ALA A 307 -6.62 -1.88 -3.56
N ASN A 308 -5.89 -1.46 -2.52
CA ASN A 308 -5.12 -0.22 -2.55
C ASN A 308 -4.06 -0.21 -3.67
N SER A 309 -3.52 -1.36 -4.04
CA SER A 309 -2.53 -1.48 -5.12
C SER A 309 -3.03 -1.02 -6.50
N ALA A 310 -4.35 -1.08 -6.73
CA ALA A 310 -4.94 -0.58 -7.98
C ALA A 310 -5.08 0.95 -8.00
N ILE A 311 -5.16 1.60 -6.84
CA ILE A 311 -5.43 3.04 -6.74
C ILE A 311 -4.24 3.87 -7.23
N ASN A 312 -3.02 3.48 -6.87
CA ASN A 312 -1.79 4.19 -7.22
C ASN A 312 -1.67 4.42 -8.75
N PRO A 313 -1.70 3.36 -9.59
CA PRO A 313 -1.56 3.52 -11.03
C PRO A 313 -2.78 4.18 -11.68
N ILE A 314 -4.00 3.95 -11.17
CA ILE A 314 -5.22 4.57 -11.69
C ILE A 314 -5.15 6.10 -11.53
N LEU A 315 -4.84 6.58 -10.34
CA LEU A 315 -4.72 8.02 -10.08
C LEU A 315 -3.56 8.66 -10.85
N TYR A 316 -2.43 7.95 -10.98
CA TYR A 316 -1.33 8.39 -11.81
C TYR A 316 -1.76 8.52 -13.28
N SER A 317 -2.43 7.50 -13.81
CA SER A 317 -2.91 7.47 -15.21
C SER A 317 -3.93 8.58 -15.47
N VAL A 318 -4.91 8.80 -14.59
CA VAL A 318 -5.90 9.87 -14.73
C VAL A 318 -5.24 11.26 -14.81
N CYS A 319 -4.18 11.49 -14.00
CA CYS A 319 -3.42 12.74 -14.06
C CYS A 319 -2.66 12.92 -15.37
N GLN A 320 -2.08 11.84 -15.91
CA GLN A 320 -1.34 11.85 -17.17
C GLN A 320 -2.26 11.98 -18.38
N PHE A 321 -3.35 11.19 -18.42
CA PHE A 321 -4.31 11.22 -19.54
C PHE A 321 -4.92 12.59 -19.73
N LYS A 322 -5.28 13.29 -18.66
CA LYS A 322 -5.84 14.64 -18.75
C LYS A 322 -4.85 15.65 -19.34
N ASN A 323 -3.56 15.43 -19.16
CA ASN A 323 -2.51 16.27 -19.73
C ASN A 323 -2.19 15.90 -21.19
N SER A 324 -2.20 14.61 -21.54
CA SER A 324 -2.02 14.14 -22.93
C SER A 324 -3.21 14.47 -23.81
N TRP A 325 -4.43 14.25 -23.33
CA TRP A 325 -5.65 14.60 -24.05
C TRP A 325 -5.73 16.10 -24.38
N ARG A 326 -5.34 16.96 -23.43
CA ARG A 326 -5.28 18.41 -23.70
C ARG A 326 -4.23 18.78 -24.74
N ARG A 327 -3.09 18.10 -24.79
CA ARG A 327 -2.09 18.32 -25.85
C ARG A 327 -2.62 17.85 -27.20
N PHE A 328 -3.36 16.75 -27.24
CA PHE A 328 -3.98 16.23 -28.46
C PHE A 328 -5.10 17.16 -28.98
N CYS A 329 -5.97 17.63 -28.09
CA CYS A 329 -7.07 18.52 -28.45
C CYS A 329 -6.65 19.99 -28.70
N CYS A 330 -5.60 20.49 -28.03
CA CYS A 330 -5.10 21.85 -28.22
C CYS A 330 -3.93 21.95 -29.22
N GLY A 331 -3.28 20.84 -29.55
CA GLY A 331 -2.17 20.79 -30.51
C GLY A 331 -2.60 20.91 -31.99
N SER A 332 -3.91 20.81 -32.26
CA SER A 332 -4.44 20.92 -33.62
C SER A 332 -4.73 22.36 -34.07
N VAL A 333 -4.42 23.39 -33.29
CA VAL A 333 -4.82 24.79 -33.59
C VAL A 333 -3.62 25.74 -33.76
N VAL A 334 -2.39 25.28 -33.65
CA VAL A 334 -1.22 26.14 -33.93
C VAL A 334 -0.46 25.58 -35.15
N ALA A 335 -0.96 25.90 -36.35
CA ALA A 335 -0.15 25.87 -37.54
C ALA A 335 0.93 26.95 -37.41
N PRO A 336 2.22 26.68 -37.67
CA PRO A 336 3.24 27.71 -37.66
C PRO A 336 2.97 28.67 -38.81
N LEU A 337 2.75 29.93 -38.50
CA LEU A 337 2.83 31.02 -39.47
C LEU A 337 4.19 30.98 -40.15
N ARG A 338 4.20 30.53 -41.39
CA ARG A 338 5.33 30.59 -42.30
C ARG A 338 5.67 32.07 -42.48
N LYS A 339 6.81 32.52 -41.98
CA LYS A 339 7.39 33.81 -42.39
C LYS A 339 7.71 33.69 -43.90
N ALA A 340 7.04 34.47 -44.69
CA ALA A 340 7.42 34.72 -46.07
C ALA A 340 8.68 35.60 -46.13
N PRO A 341 9.46 35.52 -47.23
CA PRO A 341 10.79 36.05 -47.38
C PRO A 341 10.85 37.59 -47.35
#